data_53b15a951f1111ed110c13e1cff5f938
#
_entry.id   53b15a951f1111ed110c13e1cff5f938
#
_cell.length_a   1.000
_cell.length_b   1.000
_cell.length_c   1.000
_cell.angle_alpha   90.00
_cell.angle_beta   90.00
_cell.angle_gamma   90.00
#
_symmetry.space_group_name_H-M   'P 1'
#
loop_
_entity.id
_entity.type
_entity.pdbx_description
1 polymer ?
#
loop_
_entity_poly.entity_id
_entity_poly.type
_entity_poly.pdbx_seq_one_letter_code
_entity_poly.pdbx_strand_id
1 'polypeptide(L)'
;IYTKSYQDEPAVKWSCDGSPKFKLDEIDKKTRGTDIVLHIAEDSVEFLEDARISELLNKYCKFLPVAIKFGTKEITNKEGEGDDAKEVKETVDNIINNPTPAWTKSPSNLKDDDYKSFHRELYPMNFEEPLFHIHLNVDYPFNLTGILYFPKLKQNVDMNKNKIQLY
;
A
#
# COMPACT_ATOMS: atom_id res chain seq x y z
N ILE A 1 8.98 18.64 -11.52
CA ILE A 1 9.74 17.41 -11.19
C ILE A 1 11.20 17.81 -11.02
N TYR A 2 11.81 17.38 -9.92
CA TYR A 2 13.22 17.59 -9.61
C TYR A 2 13.86 16.22 -9.47
N THR A 3 14.83 15.88 -10.29
CA THR A 3 15.40 14.52 -10.28
C THR A 3 16.92 14.53 -10.35
N LYS A 4 17.53 13.57 -9.63
CA LYS A 4 18.96 13.26 -9.70
C LYS A 4 19.15 11.77 -9.88
N SER A 5 19.87 11.40 -10.92
CA SER A 5 20.28 10.03 -11.23
C SER A 5 21.16 9.43 -10.12
N TYR A 6 21.29 8.11 -10.11
CA TYR A 6 22.31 7.41 -9.30
C TYR A 6 23.71 7.52 -9.93
N GLN A 7 23.79 7.92 -11.19
CA GLN A 7 25.03 8.20 -11.90
C GLN A 7 25.52 9.60 -11.51
N ASP A 8 26.81 9.87 -11.75
CA ASP A 8 27.41 11.17 -11.45
C ASP A 8 27.10 12.19 -12.56
N GLU A 9 25.81 12.47 -12.71
CA GLU A 9 25.26 13.42 -13.67
C GLU A 9 24.61 14.60 -12.96
N PRO A 10 24.51 15.78 -13.62
CA PRO A 10 23.79 16.92 -13.06
C PRO A 10 22.34 16.57 -12.77
N ALA A 11 21.83 17.11 -11.69
CA ALA A 11 20.40 17.03 -11.42
C ALA A 11 19.62 17.98 -12.33
N VAL A 12 18.39 17.62 -12.67
CA VAL A 12 17.55 18.40 -13.56
C VAL A 12 16.18 18.71 -12.96
N LYS A 13 15.66 19.87 -13.32
CA LYS A 13 14.29 20.28 -13.06
C LYS A 13 13.52 20.29 -14.37
N TRP A 14 12.47 19.49 -14.44
CA TRP A 14 11.49 19.56 -15.52
C TRP A 14 10.24 20.29 -15.01
N SER A 15 9.71 21.23 -15.78
CA SER A 15 8.47 21.94 -15.45
C SER A 15 7.58 22.12 -16.69
N CYS A 16 6.27 21.97 -16.47
CA CYS A 16 5.23 22.10 -17.48
C CYS A 16 3.95 22.65 -16.81
N ASP A 17 3.20 23.43 -17.53
CA ASP A 17 1.93 24.00 -17.14
C ASP A 17 0.71 23.26 -17.74
N GLY A 18 0.93 22.08 -18.33
CA GLY A 18 -0.09 21.30 -19.02
C GLY A 18 -0.15 21.59 -20.54
N SER A 19 0.56 22.61 -21.02
CA SER A 19 0.74 22.87 -22.46
C SER A 19 1.71 21.84 -23.08
N PRO A 20 1.79 21.73 -24.42
CA PRO A 20 2.80 20.88 -25.07
C PRO A 20 4.25 21.33 -24.85
N LYS A 21 4.45 22.51 -24.25
CA LYS A 21 5.77 23.06 -23.96
C LYS A 21 6.22 22.71 -22.56
N PHE A 22 7.49 22.44 -22.40
CA PHE A 22 8.13 22.20 -21.09
C PHE A 22 9.46 22.94 -21.01
N LYS A 23 9.96 23.11 -19.80
CA LYS A 23 11.32 23.59 -19.52
C LYS A 23 12.12 22.48 -18.84
N LEU A 24 13.40 22.43 -19.17
CA LEU A 24 14.36 21.54 -18.55
C LEU A 24 15.59 22.38 -18.16
N ASP A 25 15.84 22.49 -16.87
CA ASP A 25 16.93 23.27 -16.31
C ASP A 25 17.84 22.38 -15.45
N GLU A 26 19.15 22.58 -15.52
CA GLU A 26 20.08 21.95 -14.56
C GLU A 26 19.95 22.64 -13.20
N ILE A 27 20.01 21.84 -12.12
CA ILE A 27 19.87 22.30 -10.75
C ILE A 27 20.87 21.63 -9.81
N ASP A 28 21.10 22.24 -8.65
CA ASP A 28 21.88 21.62 -7.56
C ASP A 28 20.97 20.86 -6.60
N LYS A 29 20.74 19.56 -6.88
CA LYS A 29 20.08 18.63 -5.96
C LYS A 29 21.14 17.67 -5.41
N LYS A 30 21.36 17.69 -4.11
CA LYS A 30 22.45 16.92 -3.47
C LYS A 30 22.15 15.44 -3.35
N THR A 31 20.88 15.09 -3.05
CA THR A 31 20.46 13.70 -2.86
C THR A 31 19.86 13.12 -4.13
N ARG A 32 20.19 11.86 -4.44
CA ARG A 32 19.56 11.15 -5.55
C ARG A 32 18.06 10.96 -5.27
N GLY A 33 17.29 10.79 -6.34
CA GLY A 33 15.85 10.56 -6.27
C GLY A 33 15.06 11.60 -7.05
N THR A 34 13.74 11.45 -7.03
CA THR A 34 12.83 12.30 -7.79
C THR A 34 11.78 12.89 -6.86
N ASP A 35 11.65 14.22 -6.88
CA ASP A 35 10.58 14.94 -6.18
C ASP A 35 9.57 15.39 -7.25
N ILE A 36 8.30 15.07 -7.05
CA ILE A 36 7.21 15.47 -7.94
C ILE A 36 6.36 16.48 -7.19
N VAL A 37 6.25 17.69 -7.73
CA VAL A 37 5.40 18.76 -7.20
C VAL A 37 4.26 19.00 -8.18
N LEU A 38 3.03 18.80 -7.73
CA LEU A 38 1.81 19.06 -8.47
C LEU A 38 1.15 20.32 -7.90
N HIS A 39 0.92 21.30 -8.76
CA HIS A 39 0.14 22.48 -8.42
C HIS A 39 -1.33 22.16 -8.64
N ILE A 40 -2.10 22.10 -7.57
CA ILE A 40 -3.50 21.69 -7.59
C ILE A 40 -4.38 22.89 -7.96
N ALA A 41 -5.30 22.69 -8.91
CA ALA A 41 -6.27 23.69 -9.32
C ALA A 41 -7.37 23.90 -8.24
N GLU A 42 -8.03 25.05 -8.27
CA GLU A 42 -9.03 25.44 -7.27
C GLU A 42 -10.23 24.47 -7.20
N ASP A 43 -10.57 23.82 -8.30
CA ASP A 43 -11.65 22.82 -8.38
C ASP A 43 -11.25 21.44 -7.84
N SER A 44 -10.01 21.26 -7.46
CA SER A 44 -9.40 19.98 -7.10
C SER A 44 -8.71 20.02 -5.72
N VAL A 45 -9.06 20.99 -4.87
CA VAL A 45 -8.44 21.20 -3.54
C VAL A 45 -8.60 20.02 -2.59
N GLU A 46 -9.56 19.13 -2.84
CA GLU A 46 -9.71 17.89 -2.06
C GLU A 46 -8.43 17.06 -1.99
N PHE A 47 -7.58 17.13 -3.03
CA PHE A 47 -6.30 16.41 -3.08
C PHE A 47 -5.19 17.05 -2.24
N LEU A 48 -5.46 18.15 -1.54
CA LEU A 48 -4.58 18.73 -0.52
C LEU A 48 -4.87 18.19 0.88
N GLU A 49 -5.96 17.41 1.04
CA GLU A 49 -6.36 16.84 2.31
C GLU A 49 -5.71 15.47 2.54
N ASP A 50 -5.04 15.30 3.67
CA ASP A 50 -4.37 14.05 4.04
C ASP A 50 -5.32 12.85 4.05
N ALA A 51 -6.55 13.05 4.51
CA ALA A 51 -7.57 12.00 4.54
C ALA A 51 -7.90 11.49 3.13
N ARG A 52 -8.01 12.42 2.15
CA ARG A 52 -8.29 12.08 0.76
C ARG A 52 -7.14 11.33 0.11
N ILE A 53 -5.91 11.78 0.34
CA ILE A 53 -4.71 11.10 -0.17
C ILE A 53 -4.57 9.71 0.47
N SER A 54 -4.77 9.60 1.78
CA SER A 54 -4.76 8.31 2.49
C SER A 54 -5.77 7.32 1.91
N GLU A 55 -7.00 7.77 1.63
CA GLU A 55 -8.04 6.94 1.00
C GLU A 55 -7.57 6.42 -0.37
N LEU A 56 -7.03 7.30 -1.21
CA LEU A 56 -6.55 6.94 -2.55
C LEU A 56 -5.37 5.97 -2.49
N LEU A 57 -4.41 6.20 -1.59
CA LEU A 57 -3.27 5.30 -1.40
C LEU A 57 -3.72 3.91 -0.92
N ASN A 58 -4.64 3.84 0.03
CA ASN A 58 -5.20 2.57 0.48
C ASN A 58 -5.98 1.84 -0.61
N LYS A 59 -6.69 2.58 -1.45
CA LYS A 59 -7.51 2.01 -2.52
C LYS A 59 -6.69 1.47 -3.69
N TYR A 60 -5.67 2.21 -4.11
CA TYR A 60 -4.96 1.92 -5.37
C TYR A 60 -3.53 1.41 -5.17
N CYS A 61 -2.93 1.65 -4.00
CA CYS A 61 -1.53 1.37 -3.76
C CYS A 61 -1.29 0.30 -2.68
N LYS A 62 -2.37 -0.29 -2.14
CA LYS A 62 -2.33 -1.19 -0.97
C LYS A 62 -1.26 -2.28 -1.06
N PHE A 63 -0.99 -2.81 -2.25
CA PHE A 63 -0.09 -3.93 -2.47
C PHE A 63 1.01 -3.64 -3.50
N LEU A 64 1.35 -2.37 -3.70
CA LEU A 64 2.51 -2.03 -4.51
C LEU A 64 3.79 -2.58 -3.87
N PRO A 65 4.74 -3.12 -4.68
CA PRO A 65 5.95 -3.79 -4.17
C PRO A 65 7.01 -2.82 -3.63
N VAL A 66 6.67 -1.55 -3.47
CA VAL A 66 7.54 -0.51 -2.91
C VAL A 66 6.83 0.11 -1.72
N ALA A 67 7.55 0.24 -0.60
CA ALA A 67 7.00 0.86 0.60
C ALA A 67 6.66 2.33 0.35
N ILE A 68 5.45 2.73 0.69
CA ILE A 68 4.94 4.10 0.57
C ILE A 68 4.81 4.67 1.97
N LYS A 69 5.66 5.64 2.29
CA LYS A 69 5.57 6.42 3.53
C LYS A 69 4.57 7.55 3.33
N PHE A 70 3.57 7.61 4.19
CA PHE A 70 2.63 8.73 4.25
C PHE A 70 2.41 9.16 5.70
N GLY A 71 3.05 10.25 6.07
CA GLY A 71 3.03 10.77 7.43
C GLY A 71 3.80 9.89 8.44
N THR A 72 3.44 10.01 9.70
CA THR A 72 3.99 9.26 10.83
C THR A 72 2.87 8.69 11.68
N LYS A 73 3.15 7.66 12.46
CA LYS A 73 2.23 7.09 13.45
C LYS A 73 2.93 6.89 14.79
N GLU A 74 2.19 7.04 15.88
CA GLU A 74 2.66 6.69 17.20
C GLU A 74 2.46 5.18 17.44
N ILE A 75 3.50 4.52 17.89
CA ILE A 75 3.44 3.14 18.39
C ILE A 75 3.74 3.17 19.89
N THR A 76 3.01 2.38 20.66
CA THR A 76 3.25 2.21 22.09
C THR A 76 3.93 0.88 22.30
N ASN A 77 5.20 0.92 22.68
CA ASN A 77 5.97 -0.25 23.07
C ASN A 77 5.94 -0.41 24.57
N LYS A 78 5.80 -1.64 25.07
CA LYS A 78 5.96 -1.93 26.50
C LYS A 78 7.42 -2.35 26.73
N GLU A 79 8.17 -1.55 27.50
CA GLU A 79 9.51 -1.89 27.97
C GLU A 79 9.43 -2.38 29.42
N GLY A 80 9.89 -3.60 29.66
CA GLY A 80 9.92 -4.28 30.96
C GLY A 80 9.06 -5.53 31.03
N GLU A 81 9.38 -6.38 31.99
CA GLU A 81 8.61 -7.60 32.31
C GLU A 81 7.78 -7.38 33.57
N GLY A 82 6.51 -7.81 33.57
CA GLY A 82 5.61 -7.77 34.72
C GLY A 82 4.83 -6.47 34.89
N ASP A 83 4.34 -6.21 36.13
CA ASP A 83 3.47 -5.08 36.46
C ASP A 83 4.17 -3.69 36.39
N ASP A 84 5.50 -3.67 36.27
CA ASP A 84 6.32 -2.43 36.15
C ASP A 84 6.62 -2.05 34.68
N ALA A 85 6.00 -2.68 33.69
CA ALA A 85 6.19 -2.36 32.29
C ALA A 85 5.78 -0.91 31.98
N LYS A 86 6.73 -0.09 31.52
CA LYS A 86 6.47 1.28 31.11
C LYS A 86 6.05 1.32 29.65
N GLU A 87 4.99 2.07 29.37
CA GLU A 87 4.59 2.39 28.01
C GLU A 87 5.48 3.50 27.46
N VAL A 88 6.25 3.17 26.43
CA VAL A 88 7.07 4.14 25.69
C VAL A 88 6.39 4.39 24.35
N LYS A 89 6.06 5.65 24.10
CA LYS A 89 5.51 6.09 22.81
C LYS A 89 6.66 6.46 21.89
N GLU A 90 6.66 5.86 20.73
CA GLU A 90 7.63 6.14 19.67
C GLU A 90 6.90 6.58 18.41
N THR A 91 7.39 7.66 17.78
CA THR A 91 6.88 8.11 16.49
C THR A 91 7.67 7.45 15.37
N VAL A 92 7.02 6.65 14.56
CA VAL A 92 7.62 5.94 13.44
C VAL A 92 6.99 6.37 12.12
N ASP A 93 7.70 6.10 11.02
CA ASP A 93 7.18 6.30 9.69
C ASP A 93 5.91 5.46 9.46
N ASN A 94 4.87 6.09 8.95
CA ASN A 94 3.65 5.38 8.59
C ASN A 94 3.78 4.82 7.17
N ILE A 95 4.09 3.53 7.05
CA ILE A 95 4.02 2.81 5.77
C ILE A 95 2.58 2.38 5.56
N ILE A 96 1.95 2.96 4.54
CA ILE A 96 0.50 2.82 4.29
C ILE A 96 0.12 1.57 3.50
N ASN A 97 1.07 0.97 2.78
CA ASN A 97 0.84 -0.21 1.96
C ASN A 97 1.57 -1.45 2.50
N ASN A 98 1.19 -2.63 2.00
CA ASN A 98 1.88 -3.89 2.26
C ASN A 98 2.68 -4.31 1.01
N PRO A 99 4.00 -4.06 0.95
CA PRO A 99 4.81 -4.38 -0.23
C PRO A 99 5.10 -5.88 -0.41
N THR A 100 4.79 -6.71 0.59
CA THR A 100 5.04 -8.16 0.57
C THR A 100 3.80 -8.94 1.02
N PRO A 101 2.68 -8.84 0.27
CA PRO A 101 1.45 -9.55 0.61
C PRO A 101 1.64 -11.06 0.60
N ALA A 102 0.74 -11.79 1.27
CA ALA A 102 0.88 -13.23 1.48
C ALA A 102 1.04 -14.03 0.18
N TRP A 103 0.41 -13.61 -0.90
CA TRP A 103 0.50 -14.32 -2.20
C TRP A 103 1.89 -14.27 -2.85
N THR A 104 2.79 -13.36 -2.43
CA THR A 104 4.16 -13.30 -2.95
C THR A 104 5.08 -14.33 -2.30
N LYS A 105 4.62 -14.97 -1.22
CA LYS A 105 5.38 -16.00 -0.50
C LYS A 105 5.06 -17.38 -1.06
N SER A 106 6.02 -18.32 -0.97
CA SER A 106 5.73 -19.72 -1.30
C SER A 106 4.66 -20.29 -0.36
N PRO A 107 3.69 -21.08 -0.86
CA PRO A 107 2.69 -21.74 -0.02
C PRO A 107 3.30 -22.59 1.10
N SER A 108 4.47 -23.19 0.87
CA SER A 108 5.21 -23.99 1.87
C SER A 108 5.69 -23.18 3.07
N ASN A 109 5.79 -21.88 2.93
CA ASN A 109 6.25 -20.96 3.99
C ASN A 109 5.09 -20.29 4.75
N LEU A 110 3.84 -20.62 4.40
CA LEU A 110 2.65 -20.06 5.00
C LEU A 110 1.89 -21.13 5.79
N LYS A 111 1.38 -20.73 6.94
CA LYS A 111 0.47 -21.53 7.78
C LYS A 111 -0.96 -21.06 7.59
N ASP A 112 -1.93 -21.84 8.02
CA ASP A 112 -3.35 -21.51 7.96
C ASP A 112 -3.66 -20.15 8.64
N ASP A 113 -3.01 -19.87 9.76
CA ASP A 113 -3.16 -18.60 10.48
C ASP A 113 -2.65 -17.38 9.69
N ASP A 114 -1.65 -17.56 8.83
CA ASP A 114 -1.15 -16.48 7.97
C ASP A 114 -2.19 -16.12 6.91
N TYR A 115 -2.85 -17.12 6.32
CA TYR A 115 -3.94 -16.90 5.37
C TYR A 115 -5.15 -16.23 6.02
N LYS A 116 -5.53 -16.64 7.24
CA LYS A 116 -6.61 -16.02 8.00
C LYS A 116 -6.28 -14.58 8.39
N SER A 117 -5.05 -14.30 8.78
CA SER A 117 -4.57 -12.96 9.13
C SER A 117 -4.59 -12.06 7.89
N PHE A 118 -4.16 -12.58 6.74
CA PHE A 118 -4.20 -11.85 5.50
C PHE A 118 -5.65 -11.60 5.03
N HIS A 119 -6.56 -12.56 5.20
CA HIS A 119 -7.99 -12.35 4.95
C HIS A 119 -8.56 -11.20 5.80
N ARG A 120 -8.21 -11.12 7.09
CA ARG A 120 -8.63 -10.01 7.97
C ARG A 120 -8.05 -8.66 7.54
N GLU A 121 -6.83 -8.65 7.01
CA GLU A 121 -6.21 -7.45 6.43
C GLU A 121 -6.99 -6.97 5.18
N LEU A 122 -7.43 -7.89 4.32
CA LEU A 122 -8.23 -7.58 3.13
C LEU A 122 -9.63 -7.07 3.49
N TYR A 123 -10.25 -7.69 4.47
CA TYR A 123 -11.65 -7.47 4.86
C TYR A 123 -11.79 -7.13 6.34
N PRO A 124 -11.30 -5.96 6.81
CA PRO A 124 -11.24 -5.64 8.23
C PRO A 124 -12.62 -5.56 8.91
N MET A 125 -13.69 -5.32 8.15
CA MET A 125 -15.07 -5.30 8.64
C MET A 125 -15.77 -6.66 8.57
N ASN A 126 -15.11 -7.67 8.01
CA ASN A 126 -15.65 -9.02 7.94
C ASN A 126 -15.03 -9.90 9.04
N PHE A 127 -15.79 -10.16 10.09
CA PHE A 127 -15.35 -10.99 11.22
C PHE A 127 -15.49 -12.50 10.96
N GLU A 128 -16.10 -12.90 9.82
CA GLU A 128 -16.25 -14.30 9.46
C GLU A 128 -14.99 -14.80 8.75
N GLU A 129 -14.49 -15.95 9.18
CA GLU A 129 -13.41 -16.63 8.48
C GLU A 129 -13.92 -17.22 7.16
N PRO A 130 -13.08 -17.25 6.11
CA PRO A 130 -13.43 -17.90 4.85
C PRO A 130 -13.67 -19.40 5.09
N LEU A 131 -14.49 -20.00 4.22
CA LEU A 131 -14.74 -21.45 4.24
C LEU A 131 -13.45 -22.21 3.92
N PHE A 132 -12.75 -21.75 2.88
CA PHE A 132 -11.44 -22.24 2.46
C PHE A 132 -10.75 -21.18 1.58
N HIS A 133 -9.49 -21.40 1.28
CA HIS A 133 -8.71 -20.59 0.36
C HIS A 133 -7.96 -21.46 -0.64
N ILE A 134 -7.58 -20.88 -1.78
CA ILE A 134 -6.71 -21.50 -2.78
C ILE A 134 -5.57 -20.52 -3.04
N HIS A 135 -4.33 -20.96 -2.78
CA HIS A 135 -3.15 -20.21 -3.15
C HIS A 135 -2.73 -20.61 -4.57
N LEU A 136 -2.83 -19.66 -5.48
CA LEU A 136 -2.47 -19.84 -6.88
C LEU A 136 -1.01 -19.45 -7.09
N ASN A 137 -0.28 -20.35 -7.74
CA ASN A 137 1.07 -20.09 -8.25
C ASN A 137 1.24 -20.91 -9.52
N VAL A 138 0.72 -20.37 -10.62
CA VAL A 138 0.63 -21.04 -11.92
C VAL A 138 1.42 -20.25 -12.94
N ASP A 139 2.34 -20.88 -13.63
CA ASP A 139 3.26 -20.27 -14.61
C ASP A 139 2.89 -20.60 -16.06
N TYR A 140 1.98 -21.55 -16.29
CA TYR A 140 1.55 -21.93 -17.64
C TYR A 140 0.04 -22.23 -17.68
N PRO A 141 -0.69 -21.80 -18.72
CA PRO A 141 -0.28 -20.99 -19.88
C PRO A 141 -0.13 -19.49 -19.57
N PHE A 142 -0.54 -19.03 -18.39
CA PHE A 142 -0.44 -17.66 -17.92
C PHE A 142 0.22 -17.63 -16.56
N ASN A 143 1.11 -16.70 -16.34
CA ASN A 143 1.66 -16.47 -15.03
C ASN A 143 0.57 -15.86 -14.12
N LEU A 144 0.07 -16.65 -13.17
CA LEU A 144 -1.01 -16.28 -12.27
C LEU A 144 -0.60 -16.58 -10.82
N THR A 145 -0.46 -15.53 -10.03
CA THR A 145 -0.14 -15.62 -8.61
C THR A 145 -1.20 -14.90 -7.80
N GLY A 146 -1.69 -15.52 -6.73
CA GLY A 146 -2.74 -14.91 -5.90
C GLY A 146 -3.32 -15.86 -4.88
N ILE A 147 -4.24 -15.36 -4.06
CA ILE A 147 -5.01 -16.16 -3.11
C ILE A 147 -6.49 -15.92 -3.37
N LEU A 148 -7.23 -16.99 -3.62
CA LEU A 148 -8.69 -16.95 -3.71
C LEU A 148 -9.29 -17.33 -2.36
N TYR A 149 -10.14 -16.48 -1.82
CA TYR A 149 -10.90 -16.75 -0.61
C TYR A 149 -12.36 -17.04 -0.96
N PHE A 150 -12.90 -18.10 -0.39
CA PHE A 150 -14.29 -18.51 -0.56
C PHE A 150 -15.06 -18.25 0.73
N PRO A 151 -16.05 -17.34 0.72
CA PRO A 151 -16.81 -17.02 1.91
C PRO A 151 -17.77 -18.16 2.29
N LYS A 152 -18.13 -18.24 3.55
CA LYS A 152 -19.23 -19.09 4.01
C LYS A 152 -20.56 -18.59 3.45
N LEU A 153 -21.41 -19.49 3.00
CA LEU A 153 -22.76 -19.14 2.55
C LEU A 153 -23.62 -18.74 3.75
N LYS A 154 -24.22 -17.55 3.69
CA LYS A 154 -25.20 -17.11 4.69
C LYS A 154 -26.55 -17.74 4.35
N GLN A 155 -27.28 -18.22 5.39
CA GLN A 155 -28.60 -18.86 5.21
C GLN A 155 -29.67 -17.90 4.66
N ASN A 156 -29.48 -16.59 4.78
CA ASN A 156 -30.33 -15.58 4.14
C ASN A 156 -29.57 -15.00 2.93
N VAL A 157 -29.62 -15.71 1.84
CA VAL A 157 -29.07 -15.25 0.54
C VAL A 157 -30.02 -14.21 -0.03
N ASP A 158 -29.83 -12.95 0.32
CA ASP A 158 -30.11 -11.88 -0.61
C ASP A 158 -29.15 -12.10 -1.80
N MET A 159 -29.69 -12.40 -2.97
CA MET A 159 -28.92 -12.55 -4.23
C MET A 159 -28.40 -11.19 -4.70
N ASN A 160 -27.89 -10.39 -3.82
CA ASN A 160 -27.01 -9.28 -4.17
C ASN A 160 -25.74 -9.89 -4.72
N LYS A 161 -25.58 -9.79 -6.03
CA LYS A 161 -24.40 -10.25 -6.77
C LYS A 161 -23.15 -9.82 -6.01
N ASN A 162 -22.58 -10.76 -5.26
CA ASN A 162 -21.31 -10.53 -4.59
C ASN A 162 -20.29 -10.15 -5.65
N LYS A 163 -19.86 -8.89 -5.64
CA LYS A 163 -18.86 -8.43 -6.57
C LYS A 163 -17.56 -9.14 -6.24
N ILE A 164 -16.95 -9.76 -7.24
CA ILE A 164 -15.56 -10.23 -7.12
C ILE A 164 -14.71 -9.01 -6.92
N GLN A 165 -13.93 -9.00 -5.84
CA GLN A 165 -13.01 -7.93 -5.51
C GLN A 165 -11.60 -8.40 -5.86
N LEU A 166 -10.96 -7.66 -6.77
CA LEU A 166 -9.58 -7.88 -7.21
C LEU A 166 -8.68 -6.77 -6.64
N TYR A 167 -7.48 -7.13 -6.22
CA TYR A 167 -6.46 -6.23 -5.69
C TYR A 167 -5.19 -6.28 -6.53
#